data_64b7a870c20bae42fe1ea864d42032ff
#
_entry.id   64b7a870c20bae42fe1ea864d42032ff
#
_cell.length_a   1.000
_cell.length_b   1.000
_cell.length_c   1.000
_cell.angle_alpha   90.00
_cell.angle_beta   90.00
_cell.angle_gamma   90.00
#
_symmetry.space_group_name_H-M   'P 1'
#
loop_
_entity.id
_entity.type
_entity.pdbx_description
1 polymer ?
#
loop_
_entity_poly.entity_id
_entity_poly.type
_entity_poly.pdbx_seq_one_letter_code
_entity_poly.pdbx_strand_id
1 'polypeptide(L)'
;AQSDVVLENYRPGVMDRLGLGYEELRKINPAIIYASVSGFGHYGPYHERAGYDIVGQAISGLMSTTGWPDSAPTRTGTAIADVMGGISCCVGILAAYINRLKTGEGEKVDVALVDSMVSSLEIINIIYLATGKIPQRIGNRYEALYPYDSFQAKDGMLVIGAGNDKLYGLLCDLMGKPELKTDPRFTSNNDRVLHHADLKPIIEDWLKDWTIDDAVQAMLDKGIPAAPINTIDRVVKDPH
;
A
#
# COMPACT_ATOMS: atom_id res chain seq x y z
N ALA A 1 -11.94 -27.20 -24.92
CA ALA A 1 -10.63 -26.86 -25.45
C ALA A 1 -10.63 -25.54 -26.27
N GLN A 2 -11.39 -24.54 -25.83
CA GLN A 2 -11.44 -23.22 -26.52
C GLN A 2 -10.87 -22.09 -25.67
N SER A 3 -10.44 -22.39 -24.41
CA SER A 3 -9.91 -21.40 -23.48
C SER A 3 -8.41 -21.55 -23.34
N ASP A 4 -7.71 -20.43 -23.26
CA ASP A 4 -6.27 -20.34 -23.00
C ASP A 4 -5.96 -20.30 -21.52
N VAL A 5 -6.86 -19.72 -20.73
CA VAL A 5 -6.73 -19.52 -19.29
C VAL A 5 -8.00 -19.98 -18.60
N VAL A 6 -7.83 -20.69 -17.48
CA VAL A 6 -8.87 -20.96 -16.50
C VAL A 6 -8.52 -20.22 -15.24
N LEU A 7 -9.44 -19.38 -14.75
CA LEU A 7 -9.30 -18.64 -13.50
C LEU A 7 -10.39 -19.08 -12.52
N GLU A 8 -10.01 -19.36 -11.29
CA GLU A 8 -10.93 -19.73 -10.24
C GLU A 8 -10.56 -19.05 -8.90
N ASN A 9 -11.55 -18.94 -8.03
CA ASN A 9 -11.43 -18.33 -6.70
C ASN A 9 -12.23 -19.15 -5.68
N TYR A 10 -12.17 -20.47 -5.77
CA TYR A 10 -12.79 -21.38 -4.81
C TYR A 10 -11.80 -21.76 -3.70
N ARG A 11 -12.29 -22.45 -2.67
CA ARG A 11 -11.40 -23.09 -1.71
C ARG A 11 -10.58 -24.19 -2.38
N PRO A 12 -9.33 -24.41 -1.97
CA PRO A 12 -8.51 -25.51 -2.47
C PRO A 12 -9.25 -26.84 -2.48
N GLY A 13 -9.08 -27.62 -3.56
CA GLY A 13 -9.71 -28.91 -3.77
C GLY A 13 -11.16 -28.88 -4.27
N VAL A 14 -11.82 -27.71 -4.37
CA VAL A 14 -13.17 -27.65 -4.94
C VAL A 14 -13.15 -28.00 -6.42
N MET A 15 -12.27 -27.39 -7.19
CA MET A 15 -12.16 -27.65 -8.63
C MET A 15 -11.73 -29.10 -8.92
N ASP A 16 -10.87 -29.67 -8.08
CA ASP A 16 -10.48 -31.08 -8.20
C ASP A 16 -11.68 -32.03 -8.02
N ARG A 17 -12.52 -31.78 -7.00
CA ARG A 17 -13.76 -32.57 -6.78
C ARG A 17 -14.77 -32.43 -7.91
N LEU A 18 -14.74 -31.33 -8.65
CA LEU A 18 -15.60 -31.12 -9.83
C LEU A 18 -15.02 -31.73 -11.12
N GLY A 19 -13.81 -32.33 -11.06
CA GLY A 19 -13.10 -32.84 -12.23
C GLY A 19 -12.56 -31.74 -13.15
N LEU A 20 -12.39 -30.52 -12.61
CA LEU A 20 -11.93 -29.33 -13.33
C LEU A 20 -10.61 -28.79 -12.72
N GLY A 21 -9.89 -29.60 -11.94
CA GLY A 21 -8.58 -29.25 -11.40
C GLY A 21 -7.51 -29.16 -12.49
N TYR A 22 -6.36 -28.56 -12.13
CA TYR A 22 -5.26 -28.35 -13.08
C TYR A 22 -4.81 -29.62 -13.78
N GLU A 23 -4.62 -30.71 -13.06
CA GLU A 23 -4.14 -31.97 -13.63
C GLU A 23 -5.12 -32.57 -14.64
N GLU A 24 -6.43 -32.43 -14.40
CA GLU A 24 -7.45 -32.94 -15.36
C GLU A 24 -7.52 -32.03 -16.59
N LEU A 25 -7.46 -30.74 -16.43
CA LEU A 25 -7.51 -29.81 -17.56
C LEU A 25 -6.22 -29.86 -18.40
N ARG A 26 -5.06 -30.06 -17.77
CA ARG A 26 -3.78 -30.23 -18.46
C ARG A 26 -3.75 -31.48 -19.37
N LYS A 27 -4.42 -32.57 -18.98
CA LYS A 27 -4.54 -33.77 -19.83
C LYS A 27 -5.29 -33.46 -21.13
N ILE A 28 -6.27 -32.56 -21.08
CA ILE A 28 -7.09 -32.14 -22.22
C ILE A 28 -6.38 -31.10 -23.08
N ASN A 29 -5.73 -30.13 -22.42
CA ASN A 29 -4.99 -29.06 -23.06
C ASN A 29 -3.66 -28.83 -22.30
N PRO A 30 -2.53 -29.40 -22.74
CA PRO A 30 -1.23 -29.23 -22.10
C PRO A 30 -0.75 -27.77 -22.05
N ALA A 31 -1.30 -26.89 -22.92
CA ALA A 31 -0.98 -25.48 -22.96
C ALA A 31 -1.89 -24.61 -22.07
N ILE A 32 -2.76 -25.22 -21.25
CA ILE A 32 -3.67 -24.47 -20.38
C ILE A 32 -2.92 -23.73 -19.27
N ILE A 33 -3.22 -22.46 -19.07
CA ILE A 33 -2.80 -21.71 -17.90
C ILE A 33 -3.93 -21.79 -16.88
N TYR A 34 -3.63 -22.37 -15.72
CA TYR A 34 -4.60 -22.54 -14.64
C TYR A 34 -4.25 -21.61 -13.49
N ALA A 35 -5.07 -20.57 -13.27
CA ALA A 35 -4.85 -19.60 -12.22
C ALA A 35 -5.86 -19.76 -11.09
N SER A 36 -5.38 -19.83 -9.88
CA SER A 36 -6.19 -19.89 -8.66
C SER A 36 -5.83 -18.76 -7.70
N VAL A 37 -6.84 -18.13 -7.11
CA VAL A 37 -6.67 -17.13 -6.04
C VAL A 37 -7.42 -17.61 -4.82
N SER A 38 -6.72 -17.83 -3.71
CA SER A 38 -7.33 -18.26 -2.46
C SER A 38 -6.74 -17.52 -1.25
N GLY A 39 -7.32 -17.68 -0.08
CA GLY A 39 -6.87 -16.97 1.12
C GLY A 39 -5.41 -17.26 1.46
N PHE A 40 -5.00 -18.53 1.37
CA PHE A 40 -3.70 -19.02 1.84
C PHE A 40 -2.91 -19.81 0.77
N GLY A 41 -3.35 -19.83 -0.48
CA GLY A 41 -2.78 -20.67 -1.53
C GLY A 41 -3.22 -22.13 -1.44
N HIS A 42 -2.75 -22.95 -2.39
CA HIS A 42 -3.09 -24.36 -2.50
C HIS A 42 -2.09 -25.27 -1.79
N TYR A 43 -1.09 -24.73 -1.11
CA TYR A 43 -0.08 -25.47 -0.35
C TYR A 43 0.24 -24.75 0.98
N GLY A 44 1.08 -25.38 1.81
CA GLY A 44 1.46 -24.82 3.11
C GLY A 44 0.47 -25.20 4.23
N PRO A 45 0.80 -24.83 5.49
CA PRO A 45 0.09 -25.33 6.68
C PRO A 45 -1.34 -24.80 6.81
N TYR A 46 -1.70 -23.75 6.08
CA TYR A 46 -3.01 -23.08 6.19
C TYR A 46 -3.87 -23.20 4.92
N HIS A 47 -3.45 -24.00 3.94
CA HIS A 47 -4.13 -24.12 2.65
C HIS A 47 -5.62 -24.49 2.74
N GLU A 48 -6.04 -25.24 3.75
CA GLU A 48 -7.45 -25.62 3.98
C GLU A 48 -8.29 -24.52 4.65
N ARG A 49 -7.65 -23.45 5.17
CA ARG A 49 -8.37 -22.39 5.87
C ARG A 49 -9.18 -21.55 4.89
N ALA A 50 -10.36 -21.12 5.36
CA ALA A 50 -11.11 -20.09 4.66
C ALA A 50 -10.40 -18.74 4.78
N GLY A 51 -10.35 -17.98 3.69
CA GLY A 51 -9.80 -16.64 3.65
C GLY A 51 -10.74 -15.69 2.94
N TYR A 52 -10.85 -14.48 3.50
CA TYR A 52 -11.45 -13.32 2.89
C TYR A 52 -10.46 -12.16 3.00
N ASP A 53 -10.73 -11.06 2.30
CA ASP A 53 -9.92 -9.85 2.37
C ASP A 53 -9.48 -9.48 3.80
N ILE A 54 -10.44 -9.37 4.74
CA ILE A 54 -10.13 -8.98 6.13
C ILE A 54 -9.21 -9.97 6.84
N VAL A 55 -9.29 -11.26 6.51
CA VAL A 55 -8.40 -12.30 7.05
C VAL A 55 -6.99 -12.10 6.50
N GLY A 56 -6.87 -11.82 5.20
CA GLY A 56 -5.61 -11.47 4.54
C GLY A 56 -4.96 -10.25 5.17
N GLN A 57 -5.72 -9.17 5.36
CA GLN A 57 -5.22 -7.95 6.01
C GLN A 57 -4.79 -8.18 7.48
N ALA A 58 -5.52 -9.00 8.22
CA ALA A 58 -5.20 -9.26 9.63
C ALA A 58 -3.94 -10.11 9.78
N ILE A 59 -3.86 -11.24 9.08
CA ILE A 59 -2.78 -12.21 9.27
C ILE A 59 -1.46 -11.77 8.63
N SER A 60 -1.50 -10.94 7.59
CA SER A 60 -0.31 -10.36 6.96
C SER A 60 0.41 -9.34 7.84
N GLY A 61 -0.25 -8.81 8.87
CA GLY A 61 0.29 -7.74 9.70
C GLY A 61 -0.15 -6.32 9.29
N LEU A 62 -0.81 -6.13 8.13
CA LEU A 62 -1.23 -4.81 7.67
C LEU A 62 -2.07 -4.08 8.71
N MET A 63 -3.06 -4.75 9.31
CA MET A 63 -3.91 -4.12 10.32
C MET A 63 -3.15 -3.70 11.57
N SER A 64 -2.05 -4.37 11.92
CA SER A 64 -1.25 -4.04 13.10
C SER A 64 -0.52 -2.70 12.96
N THR A 65 -0.28 -2.26 11.73
CA THR A 65 0.43 -1.02 11.40
C THR A 65 -0.47 0.07 10.84
N THR A 66 -1.75 -0.24 10.57
CA THR A 66 -2.73 0.71 10.02
C THR A 66 -3.57 1.32 11.14
N GLY A 67 -3.62 2.66 11.20
CA GLY A 67 -4.39 3.43 12.16
C GLY A 67 -3.52 4.37 13.00
N TRP A 68 -4.14 5.07 13.92
CA TRP A 68 -3.48 5.98 14.85
C TRP A 68 -2.86 5.23 16.04
N PRO A 69 -1.80 5.75 16.69
CA PRO A 69 -1.11 5.06 17.78
C PRO A 69 -2.03 4.51 18.86
N ASP A 70 -3.00 5.30 19.29
CA ASP A 70 -3.91 4.99 20.39
C ASP A 70 -5.22 4.33 19.93
N SER A 71 -5.33 3.97 18.65
CA SER A 71 -6.51 3.29 18.11
C SER A 71 -6.37 1.76 18.12
N ALA A 72 -7.48 1.05 17.97
CA ALA A 72 -7.43 -0.37 17.64
C ALA A 72 -6.82 -0.61 16.25
N PRO A 73 -6.23 -1.80 15.97
CA PRO A 73 -5.83 -2.19 14.63
C PRO A 73 -6.98 -2.01 13.64
N THR A 74 -6.70 -1.36 12.51
CA THR A 74 -7.73 -0.95 11.57
C THR A 74 -7.45 -1.54 10.19
N ARG A 75 -8.49 -2.04 9.52
CA ARG A 75 -8.38 -2.43 8.12
C ARG A 75 -8.36 -1.19 7.21
N THR A 76 -7.85 -1.33 6.00
CA THR A 76 -8.01 -0.28 4.97
C THR A 76 -9.48 -0.15 4.55
N GLY A 77 -9.85 1.00 4.01
CA GLY A 77 -11.23 1.26 3.57
C GLY A 77 -11.71 0.34 2.45
N THR A 78 -10.79 -0.10 1.58
CA THR A 78 -11.05 -1.03 0.48
C THR A 78 -10.66 -2.47 0.82
N ALA A 79 -11.10 -3.44 0.02
CA ALA A 79 -10.68 -4.84 0.05
C ALA A 79 -9.30 -5.01 -0.61
N ILE A 80 -8.25 -4.45 0.03
CA ILE A 80 -6.92 -4.35 -0.58
C ILE A 80 -6.25 -5.72 -0.78
N ALA A 81 -6.54 -6.72 0.06
CA ALA A 81 -5.99 -8.05 -0.10
C ALA A 81 -6.55 -8.72 -1.37
N ASP A 82 -7.84 -8.55 -1.64
CA ASP A 82 -8.47 -9.05 -2.87
C ASP A 82 -7.92 -8.35 -4.10
N VAL A 83 -7.76 -7.01 -4.05
CA VAL A 83 -7.19 -6.22 -5.14
C VAL A 83 -5.76 -6.66 -5.45
N MET A 84 -4.90 -6.78 -4.42
CA MET A 84 -3.51 -7.20 -4.60
C MET A 84 -3.41 -8.65 -5.06
N GLY A 85 -4.27 -9.54 -4.56
CA GLY A 85 -4.37 -10.92 -5.06
C GLY A 85 -4.75 -10.98 -6.54
N GLY A 86 -5.72 -10.17 -6.96
CA GLY A 86 -6.11 -10.06 -8.37
C GLY A 86 -4.99 -9.54 -9.26
N ILE A 87 -4.27 -8.50 -8.84
CA ILE A 87 -3.12 -7.96 -9.56
C ILE A 87 -2.00 -9.00 -9.65
N SER A 88 -1.66 -9.66 -8.53
CA SER A 88 -0.64 -10.72 -8.50
C SER A 88 -1.01 -11.88 -9.42
N CYS A 89 -2.28 -12.26 -9.46
CA CYS A 89 -2.79 -13.29 -10.37
C CYS A 89 -2.65 -12.86 -11.84
N CYS A 90 -2.98 -11.63 -12.17
CA CYS A 90 -2.79 -11.11 -13.53
C CYS A 90 -1.31 -11.16 -13.94
N VAL A 91 -0.39 -10.74 -13.09
CA VAL A 91 1.06 -10.81 -13.35
C VAL A 91 1.50 -12.26 -13.52
N GLY A 92 1.02 -13.19 -12.67
CA GLY A 92 1.32 -14.62 -12.77
C GLY A 92 0.83 -15.22 -14.08
N ILE A 93 -0.40 -14.90 -14.51
CA ILE A 93 -0.96 -15.34 -15.79
C ILE A 93 -0.11 -14.83 -16.97
N LEU A 94 0.30 -13.55 -16.95
CA LEU A 94 1.13 -12.98 -18.01
C LEU A 94 2.51 -13.66 -18.06
N ALA A 95 3.14 -13.94 -16.92
CA ALA A 95 4.39 -14.67 -16.85
C ALA A 95 4.26 -16.09 -17.42
N ALA A 96 3.20 -16.82 -17.02
CA ALA A 96 2.91 -18.15 -17.55
C ALA A 96 2.62 -18.11 -19.07
N TYR A 97 1.94 -17.07 -19.54
CA TYR A 97 1.68 -16.89 -20.97
C TYR A 97 2.98 -16.65 -21.77
N ILE A 98 3.88 -15.81 -21.26
CA ILE A 98 5.21 -15.59 -21.88
C ILE A 98 6.01 -16.89 -21.92
N ASN A 99 5.98 -17.69 -20.86
CA ASN A 99 6.63 -18.99 -20.82
C ASN A 99 6.01 -19.95 -21.86
N ARG A 100 4.68 -20.01 -21.93
CA ARG A 100 3.94 -20.81 -22.93
C ARG A 100 4.30 -20.44 -24.37
N LEU A 101 4.50 -19.16 -24.68
CA LEU A 101 4.95 -18.74 -26.03
C LEU A 101 6.33 -19.31 -26.41
N LYS A 102 7.18 -19.60 -25.44
CA LYS A 102 8.52 -20.16 -25.64
C LYS A 102 8.53 -21.68 -25.65
N THR A 103 7.75 -22.29 -24.78
CA THR A 103 7.78 -23.74 -24.51
C THR A 103 6.64 -24.52 -25.15
N GLY A 104 5.52 -23.87 -25.46
CA GLY A 104 4.25 -24.50 -25.85
C GLY A 104 3.46 -25.08 -24.68
N GLU A 105 3.99 -25.05 -23.44
CA GLU A 105 3.36 -25.64 -22.26
C GLU A 105 2.69 -24.57 -21.37
N GLY A 106 1.55 -24.91 -20.80
CA GLY A 106 0.88 -24.11 -19.79
C GLY A 106 1.40 -24.39 -18.39
N GLU A 107 0.99 -23.54 -17.43
CA GLU A 107 1.41 -23.62 -16.03
C GLU A 107 0.26 -23.39 -15.07
N LYS A 108 0.42 -23.87 -13.83
CA LYS A 108 -0.44 -23.50 -12.71
C LYS A 108 0.11 -22.24 -12.04
N VAL A 109 -0.77 -21.25 -11.90
CA VAL A 109 -0.53 -20.00 -11.14
C VAL A 109 -1.35 -20.09 -9.86
N ASP A 110 -0.67 -20.10 -8.71
CA ASP A 110 -1.31 -20.18 -7.40
C ASP A 110 -1.00 -18.91 -6.61
N VAL A 111 -2.05 -18.17 -6.24
CA VAL A 111 -1.94 -16.87 -5.56
C VAL A 111 -2.68 -16.92 -4.23
N ALA A 112 -1.95 -16.62 -3.16
CA ALA A 112 -2.51 -16.42 -1.83
C ALA A 112 -2.74 -14.93 -1.55
N LEU A 113 -3.90 -14.58 -1.01
CA LEU A 113 -4.19 -13.22 -0.55
C LEU A 113 -3.18 -12.78 0.53
N VAL A 114 -2.86 -13.69 1.45
CA VAL A 114 -1.89 -13.43 2.54
C VAL A 114 -0.52 -13.10 1.98
N ASP A 115 0.00 -13.89 1.03
CA ASP A 115 1.34 -13.68 0.46
C ASP A 115 1.40 -12.38 -0.35
N SER A 116 0.34 -12.09 -1.09
CA SER A 116 0.20 -10.81 -1.81
C SER A 116 0.23 -9.62 -0.86
N MET A 117 -0.40 -9.73 0.31
CA MET A 117 -0.38 -8.69 1.33
C MET A 117 0.97 -8.57 2.03
N VAL A 118 1.61 -9.68 2.41
CA VAL A 118 2.94 -9.66 3.02
C VAL A 118 3.97 -9.01 2.08
N SER A 119 3.90 -9.33 0.78
CA SER A 119 4.78 -8.70 -0.22
C SER A 119 4.53 -7.19 -0.38
N SER A 120 3.31 -6.71 -0.09
CA SER A 120 2.94 -5.30 -0.17
C SER A 120 3.33 -4.47 1.05
N LEU A 121 3.78 -5.09 2.15
CA LEU A 121 4.19 -4.37 3.36
C LEU A 121 5.55 -3.65 3.24
N GLU A 122 6.28 -3.89 2.17
CA GLU A 122 7.47 -3.13 1.78
C GLU A 122 8.45 -2.87 2.95
N ILE A 123 8.70 -1.59 3.27
CA ILE A 123 9.64 -1.16 4.31
C ILE A 123 9.27 -1.67 5.72
N ILE A 124 8.00 -1.89 5.99
CA ILE A 124 7.52 -2.36 7.30
C ILE A 124 8.15 -3.72 7.66
N ASN A 125 8.16 -4.66 6.70
CA ASN A 125 8.80 -5.95 6.88
C ASN A 125 10.32 -5.81 7.05
N ILE A 126 10.94 -4.93 6.26
CA ILE A 126 12.39 -4.70 6.29
C ILE A 126 12.82 -4.12 7.63
N ILE A 127 12.06 -3.17 8.20
CA ILE A 127 12.34 -2.62 9.53
C ILE A 127 12.44 -3.73 10.57
N TYR A 128 11.47 -4.64 10.63
CA TYR A 128 11.52 -5.76 11.57
C TYR A 128 12.68 -6.70 11.29
N LEU A 129 12.86 -7.13 10.05
CA LEU A 129 13.91 -8.07 9.67
C LEU A 129 15.32 -7.54 9.91
N ALA A 130 15.54 -6.23 9.70
CA ALA A 130 16.85 -5.61 9.87
C ALA A 130 17.14 -5.20 11.32
N THR A 131 16.12 -4.84 12.10
CA THR A 131 16.32 -4.18 13.41
C THR A 131 15.72 -4.95 14.58
N GLY A 132 14.84 -5.91 14.35
CA GLY A 132 14.03 -6.58 15.38
C GLY A 132 12.92 -5.69 15.99
N LYS A 133 12.80 -4.42 15.56
CA LYS A 133 11.75 -3.52 16.06
C LYS A 133 10.41 -3.88 15.43
N ILE A 134 9.40 -4.06 16.27
CA ILE A 134 8.03 -4.30 15.82
C ILE A 134 7.42 -2.97 15.38
N PRO A 135 7.10 -2.79 14.08
CA PRO A 135 6.45 -1.57 13.58
C PRO A 135 5.10 -1.32 14.28
N GLN A 136 4.83 -0.07 14.55
CA GLN A 136 3.62 0.36 15.26
C GLN A 136 2.73 1.20 14.34
N ARG A 137 1.50 1.42 14.76
CA ARG A 137 0.61 2.39 14.09
C ARG A 137 1.12 3.81 14.35
N ILE A 138 1.29 4.59 13.30
CA ILE A 138 1.84 5.95 13.37
C ILE A 138 0.96 6.99 12.64
N GLY A 139 -0.29 6.61 12.34
CA GLY A 139 -1.20 7.46 11.56
C GLY A 139 -0.78 7.55 10.10
N ASN A 140 -0.81 8.76 9.57
CA ASN A 140 -0.44 9.04 8.17
C ASN A 140 1.04 9.38 7.98
N ARG A 141 1.81 9.41 9.05
CA ARG A 141 3.25 9.68 8.99
C ARG A 141 4.01 8.53 8.33
N TYR A 142 5.05 8.86 7.59
CA TYR A 142 5.98 7.87 7.07
C TYR A 142 7.18 7.68 8.02
N GLU A 143 7.62 6.43 8.20
CA GLU A 143 8.67 6.08 9.18
C GLU A 143 10.02 6.76 8.90
N ALA A 144 10.39 6.90 7.63
CA ALA A 144 11.74 7.25 7.22
C ALA A 144 11.91 8.70 6.75
N LEU A 145 10.83 9.46 6.56
CA LEU A 145 10.86 10.81 6.01
C LEU A 145 9.95 11.76 6.79
N TYR A 146 10.42 13.01 7.04
CA TYR A 146 9.57 14.04 7.62
C TYR A 146 9.98 15.45 7.16
N PRO A 147 9.01 16.38 6.87
CA PRO A 147 7.56 16.19 6.82
C PRO A 147 7.10 15.26 5.69
N TYR A 148 6.43 14.18 6.04
CA TYR A 148 5.68 13.29 5.16
C TYR A 148 4.52 12.74 5.99
N ASP A 149 3.43 13.54 6.05
CA ASP A 149 2.31 13.29 6.98
C ASP A 149 1.08 14.08 6.52
N SER A 150 -0.02 13.90 7.24
CA SER A 150 -1.20 14.76 7.13
C SER A 150 -1.16 15.90 8.17
N PHE A 151 -1.65 17.06 7.77
CA PHE A 151 -1.65 18.28 8.56
C PHE A 151 -3.02 18.94 8.55
N GLN A 152 -3.39 19.55 9.68
CA GLN A 152 -4.65 20.27 9.82
C GLN A 152 -4.53 21.68 9.22
N ALA A 153 -5.40 21.98 8.27
CA ALA A 153 -5.62 23.33 7.74
C ALA A 153 -6.97 23.88 8.26
N LYS A 154 -7.32 25.10 7.86
CA LYS A 154 -8.52 25.81 8.32
C LYS A 154 -9.82 25.01 8.13
N ASP A 155 -9.98 24.32 7.02
CA ASP A 155 -11.23 23.68 6.59
C ASP A 155 -11.11 22.15 6.45
N GLY A 156 -10.00 21.55 6.90
CA GLY A 156 -9.79 20.10 6.91
C GLY A 156 -8.33 19.71 6.86
N MET A 157 -8.04 18.49 6.37
CA MET A 157 -6.70 17.96 6.34
C MET A 157 -6.14 17.87 4.92
N LEU A 158 -4.84 18.14 4.80
CA LEU A 158 -4.04 17.94 3.59
C LEU A 158 -2.81 17.07 3.91
N VAL A 159 -2.12 16.58 2.88
CA VAL A 159 -0.84 15.89 3.02
C VAL A 159 0.29 16.73 2.45
N ILE A 160 1.48 16.64 3.09
CA ILE A 160 2.72 17.29 2.64
C ILE A 160 3.80 16.24 2.54
N GLY A 161 4.51 16.18 1.40
CA GLY A 161 5.64 15.30 1.15
C GLY A 161 6.94 16.10 0.98
N ALA A 162 7.45 16.71 2.06
CA ALA A 162 8.66 17.55 2.03
C ALA A 162 9.85 16.96 2.83
N GLY A 163 10.00 15.63 2.80
CA GLY A 163 10.96 14.93 3.66
C GLY A 163 12.44 15.13 3.33
N ASN A 164 12.83 15.48 2.12
CA ASN A 164 14.22 15.78 1.80
C ASN A 164 14.57 17.23 2.16
N ASP A 165 15.88 17.51 2.38
CA ASP A 165 16.34 18.82 2.88
C ASP A 165 16.02 19.98 1.93
N LYS A 166 16.02 19.74 0.61
CA LYS A 166 15.67 20.76 -0.38
C LYS A 166 14.19 21.15 -0.26
N LEU A 167 13.30 20.18 -0.24
CA LEU A 167 11.85 20.42 -0.14
C LEU A 167 11.48 21.01 1.23
N TYR A 168 12.12 20.54 2.29
CA TYR A 168 11.98 21.11 3.63
C TYR A 168 12.40 22.59 3.65
N GLY A 169 13.54 22.92 3.02
CA GLY A 169 14.00 24.28 2.90
C GLY A 169 13.00 25.20 2.18
N LEU A 170 12.40 24.72 1.10
CA LEU A 170 11.34 25.43 0.38
C LEU A 170 10.08 25.62 1.23
N LEU A 171 9.72 24.63 2.03
CA LEU A 171 8.60 24.73 2.96
C LEU A 171 8.86 25.76 4.05
N CYS A 172 10.08 25.81 4.62
CA CYS A 172 10.46 26.84 5.60
C CYS A 172 10.35 28.25 5.01
N ASP A 173 10.80 28.44 3.76
CA ASP A 173 10.69 29.72 3.07
C ASP A 173 9.23 30.12 2.84
N LEU A 174 8.39 29.17 2.39
CA LEU A 174 6.97 29.39 2.16
C LEU A 174 6.23 29.75 3.48
N MET A 175 6.60 29.11 4.58
CA MET A 175 6.04 29.44 5.91
C MET A 175 6.51 30.78 6.46
N GLY A 176 7.50 31.43 5.83
CA GLY A 176 8.16 32.62 6.38
C GLY A 176 8.98 32.34 7.65
N LYS A 177 9.47 31.11 7.79
CA LYS A 177 10.24 30.62 8.96
C LYS A 177 11.61 30.05 8.53
N PRO A 178 12.48 30.84 7.86
CA PRO A 178 13.76 30.32 7.34
C PRO A 178 14.72 29.87 8.44
N GLU A 179 14.55 30.34 9.69
CA GLU A 179 15.31 29.93 10.87
C GLU A 179 15.19 28.44 11.19
N LEU A 180 14.08 27.80 10.79
CA LEU A 180 13.89 26.34 11.00
C LEU A 180 14.89 25.49 10.22
N LYS A 181 15.49 26.02 9.16
CA LYS A 181 16.53 25.32 8.38
C LYS A 181 17.81 25.07 9.19
N THR A 182 18.07 25.92 10.18
CA THR A 182 19.26 25.87 11.03
C THR A 182 18.94 25.47 12.46
N ASP A 183 17.70 25.23 12.81
CA ASP A 183 17.32 24.70 14.13
C ASP A 183 17.90 23.28 14.29
N PRO A 184 18.70 23.04 15.35
CA PRO A 184 19.35 21.73 15.55
C PRO A 184 18.39 20.52 15.54
N ARG A 185 17.12 20.74 15.86
CA ARG A 185 16.08 19.69 15.84
C ARG A 185 15.65 19.30 14.43
N PHE A 186 15.95 20.12 13.41
CA PHE A 186 15.35 19.97 12.07
C PHE A 186 16.35 20.02 10.92
N THR A 187 17.66 20.11 11.20
CA THR A 187 18.71 20.31 10.18
C THR A 187 18.83 19.19 9.18
N SER A 188 18.62 17.96 9.60
CA SER A 188 18.60 16.78 8.71
C SER A 188 17.26 16.08 8.73
N ASN A 189 17.02 15.23 7.73
CA ASN A 189 15.80 14.38 7.72
C ASN A 189 15.71 13.53 8.98
N ASN A 190 16.83 12.95 9.43
CA ASN A 190 16.84 12.13 10.65
C ASN A 190 16.43 12.93 11.89
N ASP A 191 16.94 14.18 12.02
CA ASP A 191 16.54 15.06 13.12
C ASP A 191 15.04 15.38 13.06
N ARG A 192 14.51 15.67 11.88
CA ARG A 192 13.07 15.94 11.69
C ARG A 192 12.20 14.72 12.00
N VAL A 193 12.64 13.51 11.63
CA VAL A 193 11.93 12.27 12.01
C VAL A 193 11.91 12.09 13.52
N LEU A 194 13.01 12.33 14.21
CA LEU A 194 13.09 12.24 15.67
C LEU A 194 12.24 13.31 16.37
N HIS A 195 12.22 14.52 15.83
CA HIS A 195 11.50 15.68 16.38
C HIS A 195 10.20 16.01 15.63
N HIS A 196 9.57 15.00 14.98
CA HIS A 196 8.33 15.20 14.23
C HIS A 196 7.20 15.81 15.08
N ALA A 197 7.13 15.43 16.36
CA ALA A 197 6.13 15.95 17.30
C ALA A 197 6.31 17.45 17.61
N ASP A 198 7.53 17.98 17.49
CA ASP A 198 7.82 19.42 17.67
C ASP A 198 7.54 20.20 16.38
N LEU A 199 7.83 19.60 15.21
CA LEU A 199 7.69 20.27 13.91
C LEU A 199 6.24 20.32 13.42
N LYS A 200 5.45 19.30 13.70
CA LYS A 200 4.05 19.21 13.25
C LYS A 200 3.21 20.42 13.71
N PRO A 201 3.20 20.82 14.99
CA PRO A 201 2.44 21.98 15.45
C PRO A 201 2.89 23.29 14.79
N ILE A 202 4.17 23.43 14.43
CA ILE A 202 4.68 24.63 13.74
C ILE A 202 4.11 24.75 12.33
N ILE A 203 4.02 23.63 11.62
CA ILE A 203 3.42 23.59 10.29
C ILE A 203 1.90 23.82 10.37
N GLU A 204 1.21 23.20 11.34
CA GLU A 204 -0.24 23.37 11.51
C GLU A 204 -0.60 24.79 11.99
N ASP A 205 0.23 25.46 12.78
CA ASP A 205 0.04 26.86 13.15
C ASP A 205 0.12 27.80 11.92
N TRP A 206 1.00 27.49 10.97
CA TRP A 206 1.05 28.22 9.70
C TRP A 206 -0.20 27.93 8.84
N LEU A 207 -0.69 26.68 8.82
CA LEU A 207 -1.83 26.24 8.00
C LEU A 207 -3.19 26.69 8.57
N LYS A 208 -3.29 27.11 9.82
CA LYS A 208 -4.58 27.38 10.50
C LYS A 208 -5.47 28.43 9.79
N ASP A 209 -4.84 29.37 9.08
CA ASP A 209 -5.53 30.43 8.36
C ASP A 209 -5.68 30.14 6.85
N TRP A 210 -5.08 29.06 6.36
CA TRP A 210 -5.13 28.64 4.97
C TRP A 210 -6.27 27.65 4.72
N THR A 211 -7.00 27.81 3.62
CA THR A 211 -7.84 26.74 3.11
C THR A 211 -6.94 25.62 2.55
N ILE A 212 -7.46 24.39 2.48
CA ILE A 212 -6.74 23.26 1.89
C ILE A 212 -6.27 23.59 0.47
N ASP A 213 -7.19 24.10 -0.35
CA ASP A 213 -6.91 24.32 -1.78
C ASP A 213 -5.88 25.44 -1.98
N ASP A 214 -5.95 26.54 -1.22
CA ASP A 214 -4.96 27.62 -1.29
C ASP A 214 -3.58 27.16 -0.79
N ALA A 215 -3.51 26.42 0.31
CA ALA A 215 -2.26 25.90 0.86
C ALA A 215 -1.59 24.92 -0.10
N VAL A 216 -2.37 24.00 -0.66
CA VAL A 216 -1.87 23.03 -1.65
C VAL A 216 -1.35 23.75 -2.88
N GLN A 217 -2.08 24.71 -3.43
CA GLN A 217 -1.65 25.46 -4.61
C GLN A 217 -0.35 26.23 -4.34
N ALA A 218 -0.24 26.91 -3.20
CA ALA A 218 0.98 27.64 -2.81
C ALA A 218 2.20 26.72 -2.69
N MET A 219 2.03 25.50 -2.18
CA MET A 219 3.08 24.48 -2.09
C MET A 219 3.47 23.95 -3.49
N LEU A 220 2.48 23.64 -4.34
CA LEU A 220 2.73 23.16 -5.70
C LEU A 220 3.46 24.20 -6.56
N ASP A 221 3.14 25.48 -6.43
CA ASP A 221 3.82 26.59 -7.11
C ASP A 221 5.30 26.70 -6.74
N LYS A 222 5.68 26.18 -5.55
CA LYS A 222 7.07 26.08 -5.09
C LYS A 222 7.71 24.72 -5.39
N GLY A 223 6.98 23.80 -6.04
CA GLY A 223 7.44 22.45 -6.32
C GLY A 223 7.49 21.54 -5.09
N ILE A 224 6.71 21.84 -4.06
CA ILE A 224 6.56 21.02 -2.86
C ILE A 224 5.38 20.08 -3.08
N PRO A 225 5.54 18.74 -3.04
CA PRO A 225 4.45 17.80 -3.16
C PRO A 225 3.45 17.96 -2.00
N ALA A 226 2.21 18.25 -2.35
CA ALA A 226 1.09 18.37 -1.42
C ALA A 226 -0.21 17.99 -2.13
N ALA A 227 -1.20 17.53 -1.36
CA ALA A 227 -2.52 17.22 -1.90
C ALA A 227 -3.60 17.34 -0.80
N PRO A 228 -4.85 17.65 -1.18
CA PRO A 228 -5.98 17.49 -0.27
C PRO A 228 -6.22 16.02 0.03
N ILE A 229 -6.74 15.70 1.21
CA ILE A 229 -7.34 14.38 1.46
C ILE A 229 -8.75 14.41 0.89
N ASN A 230 -8.89 14.01 -0.37
CA ASN A 230 -10.14 14.08 -1.09
C ASN A 230 -11.18 13.08 -0.57
N THR A 231 -12.43 13.54 -0.47
CA THR A 231 -13.60 12.67 -0.42
C THR A 231 -13.91 12.10 -1.81
N ILE A 232 -14.65 11.00 -1.88
CA ILE A 232 -14.93 10.32 -3.15
C ILE A 232 -15.66 11.22 -4.16
N ASP A 233 -16.53 12.11 -3.70
CA ASP A 233 -17.22 13.06 -4.57
C ASP A 233 -16.28 14.11 -5.18
N ARG A 234 -15.18 14.47 -4.50
CA ARG A 234 -14.11 15.31 -5.08
C ARG A 234 -13.31 14.53 -6.11
N VAL A 235 -12.96 13.26 -5.82
CA VAL A 235 -12.22 12.40 -6.76
C VAL A 235 -12.97 12.23 -8.08
N VAL A 236 -14.29 11.96 -8.03
CA VAL A 236 -15.11 11.76 -9.24
C VAL A 236 -15.25 13.03 -10.09
N LYS A 237 -15.08 14.20 -9.48
CA LYS A 237 -15.16 15.50 -10.16
C LYS A 237 -13.81 16.07 -10.56
N ASP A 238 -12.71 15.40 -10.18
CA ASP A 238 -11.37 15.85 -10.51
C ASP A 238 -11.16 15.79 -12.02
N PRO A 239 -10.59 16.81 -12.65
CA PRO A 239 -10.40 16.86 -14.10
C PRO A 239 -9.37 15.87 -14.63
N HIS A 240 -8.47 15.34 -13.77
CA HIS A 240 -7.48 14.31 -14.14
C HIS A 240 -8.12 12.95 -14.13
#